data_23e1957f22ad3a22ba64cfeed5e69645
#
_entry.id   23e1957f22ad3a22ba64cfeed5e69645
#
_cell.length_a   1.000
_cell.length_b   1.000
_cell.length_c   1.000
_cell.angle_alpha   90.00
_cell.angle_beta   90.00
_cell.angle_gamma   90.00
#
_symmetry.space_group_name_H-M   'P 1'
#
loop_
_entity.id
_entity.type
_entity.pdbx_description
1 polymer ?
#
loop_
_entity_poly.entity_id
_entity_poly.type
_entity_poly.pdbx_seq_one_letter_code
_entity_poly.pdbx_strand_id
1 'polypeptide(L)'
;MAEVMTMEEFQDAIANGVTLVDFWATWCGPCKMMLPVLEELKGEFEGSAKIIKLDVDENQEVSSNYGVRTLPAFFVFKDGDVVAQFSGPQSKEVLADAIRNA
;
A
#
# COMPACT_ATOMS: atom_id res chain seq x y z
N MET A 1 5.51 11.00 2.77
CA MET A 1 4.90 11.88 1.78
C MET A 1 4.06 11.06 0.81
N ALA A 2 2.85 11.54 0.50
CA ALA A 2 1.98 10.84 -0.43
C ALA A 2 2.55 10.95 -1.84
N GLU A 3 2.45 9.88 -2.61
CA GLU A 3 2.87 9.87 -4.01
C GLU A 3 1.66 10.10 -4.89
N VAL A 4 1.87 10.74 -6.02
CA VAL A 4 0.84 10.95 -7.03
C VAL A 4 1.31 10.26 -8.30
N MET A 5 0.49 9.33 -8.80
CA MET A 5 0.87 8.49 -9.92
C MET A 5 -0.25 8.36 -10.94
N THR A 6 0.13 8.33 -12.22
CA THR A 6 -0.78 7.86 -13.26
C THR A 6 -0.87 6.33 -13.14
N MET A 7 -1.86 5.73 -13.80
CA MET A 7 -1.96 4.27 -13.84
C MET A 7 -0.69 3.64 -14.40
N GLU A 8 -0.11 4.25 -15.43
CA GLU A 8 1.11 3.74 -16.03
C GLU A 8 2.29 3.78 -15.04
N GLU A 9 2.44 4.89 -14.35
CA GLU A 9 3.47 5.02 -13.32
C GLU A 9 3.27 4.03 -12.19
N PHE A 10 2.03 3.82 -11.79
CA PHE A 10 1.71 2.85 -10.76
C PHE A 10 2.06 1.43 -11.20
N GLN A 11 1.67 1.07 -12.42
CA GLN A 11 1.99 -0.25 -12.97
C GLN A 11 3.49 -0.49 -13.03
N ASP A 12 4.26 0.54 -13.40
CA ASP A 12 5.72 0.45 -13.41
C ASP A 12 6.28 0.26 -11.99
N ALA A 13 5.68 0.96 -11.02
CA ALA A 13 6.16 0.90 -9.64
C ALA A 13 5.98 -0.50 -9.02
N ILE A 14 4.89 -1.20 -9.37
CA ILE A 14 4.59 -2.53 -8.81
C ILE A 14 5.09 -3.69 -9.68
N ALA A 15 5.68 -3.40 -10.82
CA ALA A 15 6.00 -4.40 -11.85
C ALA A 15 7.00 -5.46 -11.38
N ASN A 16 7.92 -5.10 -10.50
CA ASN A 16 9.01 -6.00 -10.12
C ASN A 16 9.12 -6.11 -8.60
N GLY A 17 9.24 -7.35 -8.13
CA GLY A 17 9.43 -7.62 -6.71
C GLY A 17 8.15 -7.46 -5.90
N VAL A 18 8.31 -7.28 -4.60
CA VAL A 18 7.19 -7.16 -3.65
C VAL A 18 6.94 -5.69 -3.33
N THR A 19 5.69 -5.27 -3.41
CA THR A 19 5.27 -3.90 -3.08
C THR A 19 4.03 -3.96 -2.20
N LEU A 20 4.09 -3.29 -1.04
CA LEU A 20 2.91 -3.05 -0.21
C LEU A 20 2.40 -1.67 -0.56
N VAL A 21 1.12 -1.57 -0.93
CA VAL A 21 0.47 -0.29 -1.22
C VAL A 21 -0.57 -0.01 -0.16
N ASP A 22 -0.48 1.15 0.48
CA ASP A 22 -1.44 1.64 1.45
C ASP A 22 -2.27 2.75 0.81
N PHE A 23 -3.54 2.46 0.55
CA PHE A 23 -4.49 3.48 0.10
C PHE A 23 -5.05 4.17 1.34
N TRP A 24 -4.90 5.47 1.41
CA TRP A 24 -5.27 6.26 2.58
C TRP A 24 -5.86 7.61 2.18
N ALA A 25 -6.33 8.37 3.18
CA ALA A 25 -6.80 9.73 2.94
C ALA A 25 -6.42 10.60 4.14
N THR A 26 -6.25 11.88 3.89
CA THR A 26 -5.86 12.84 4.95
C THR A 26 -6.94 12.99 6.02
N TRP A 27 -8.19 12.75 5.66
CA TRP A 27 -9.34 12.85 6.58
C TRP A 27 -9.64 11.54 7.32
N CYS A 28 -8.90 10.51 7.06
CA CYS A 28 -9.13 9.17 7.63
C CYS A 28 -8.30 8.98 8.91
N GLY A 29 -8.96 9.00 10.07
CA GLY A 29 -8.30 8.80 11.36
C GLY A 29 -7.55 7.47 11.47
N PRO A 30 -8.20 6.32 11.18
CA PRO A 30 -7.52 5.02 11.23
C PRO A 30 -6.31 4.93 10.30
N CYS A 31 -6.34 5.62 9.15
CA CYS A 31 -5.21 5.66 8.24
C CYS A 31 -4.00 6.33 8.89
N LYS A 32 -4.25 7.43 9.60
CA LYS A 32 -3.17 8.18 10.26
C LYS A 32 -2.53 7.35 11.37
N MET A 33 -3.31 6.51 12.04
CA MET A 33 -2.80 5.64 13.09
C MET A 33 -1.85 4.58 12.54
N MET A 34 -1.96 4.27 11.26
CA MET A 34 -1.10 3.29 10.60
C MET A 34 0.26 3.85 10.17
N LEU A 35 0.42 5.17 10.17
CA LEU A 35 1.67 5.78 9.71
C LEU A 35 2.92 5.26 10.42
N PRO A 36 2.94 5.16 11.76
CA PRO A 36 4.11 4.59 12.44
C PRO A 36 4.40 3.16 12.03
N VAL A 37 3.36 2.35 11.84
CA VAL A 37 3.51 0.95 11.40
C VAL A 37 4.16 0.89 10.03
N LEU A 38 3.73 1.74 9.12
CA LEU A 38 4.30 1.78 7.77
C LEU A 38 5.75 2.23 7.79
N GLU A 39 6.10 3.17 8.65
CA GLU A 39 7.49 3.62 8.78
C GLU A 39 8.38 2.48 9.29
N GLU A 40 7.90 1.70 10.25
CA GLU A 40 8.64 0.55 10.75
C GLU A 40 8.82 -0.51 9.67
N LEU A 41 7.75 -0.80 8.93
CA LEU A 41 7.81 -1.77 7.84
C LEU A 41 8.79 -1.32 6.75
N LYS A 42 8.77 -0.03 6.43
CA LYS A 42 9.66 0.54 5.43
C LYS A 42 11.12 0.31 5.81
N GLY A 43 11.46 0.52 7.08
CA GLY A 43 12.81 0.28 7.58
C GLY A 43 13.18 -1.20 7.55
N GLU A 44 12.25 -2.06 8.01
CA GLU A 44 12.52 -3.50 8.09
C GLU A 44 12.69 -4.17 6.72
N PHE A 45 11.94 -3.70 5.74
CA PHE A 45 11.96 -4.32 4.40
C PHE A 45 12.75 -3.53 3.37
N GLU A 46 13.56 -2.57 3.83
CA GLU A 46 14.41 -1.80 2.92
C GLU A 46 15.30 -2.75 2.12
N GLY A 47 15.28 -2.60 0.81
CA GLY A 47 16.03 -3.47 -0.10
C GLY A 47 15.32 -4.77 -0.46
N SER A 48 14.25 -5.14 0.26
CA SER A 48 13.51 -6.39 0.02
C SER A 48 12.13 -6.14 -0.57
N ALA A 49 11.47 -5.08 -0.14
CA ALA A 49 10.13 -4.73 -0.60
C ALA A 49 9.97 -3.22 -0.61
N LYS A 50 9.07 -2.74 -1.47
CA LYS A 50 8.71 -1.33 -1.53
C LYS A 50 7.45 -1.11 -0.70
N ILE A 51 7.36 0.03 -0.04
CA ILE A 51 6.18 0.46 0.71
C ILE A 51 5.73 1.78 0.09
N ILE A 52 4.54 1.80 -0.49
CA ILE A 52 4.00 2.98 -1.17
C ILE A 52 2.71 3.41 -0.48
N LYS A 53 2.55 4.70 -0.22
CA LYS A 53 1.31 5.28 0.29
C LYS A 53 0.67 6.10 -0.82
N LEU A 54 -0.59 5.81 -1.13
CA LEU A 54 -1.35 6.56 -2.12
C LEU A 54 -2.58 7.20 -1.48
N ASP A 55 -2.64 8.52 -1.51
CA ASP A 55 -3.81 9.27 -1.10
C ASP A 55 -4.88 9.08 -2.16
N VAL A 56 -6.04 8.52 -1.77
CA VAL A 56 -7.10 8.19 -2.74
C VAL A 56 -7.68 9.44 -3.42
N ASP A 57 -7.67 10.58 -2.74
CA ASP A 57 -8.19 11.81 -3.32
C ASP A 57 -7.28 12.35 -4.42
N GLU A 58 -5.99 12.15 -4.30
CA GLU A 58 -5.01 12.56 -5.29
C GLU A 58 -4.72 11.48 -6.34
N ASN A 59 -5.16 10.24 -6.10
CA ASN A 59 -4.92 9.10 -6.97
C ASN A 59 -6.22 8.36 -7.28
N GLN A 60 -7.22 9.12 -7.73
CA GLN A 60 -8.56 8.57 -7.96
C GLN A 60 -8.61 7.49 -9.02
N GLU A 61 -7.85 7.64 -10.08
CA GLU A 61 -7.81 6.64 -11.14
C GLU A 61 -7.28 5.30 -10.63
N VAL A 62 -6.15 5.33 -9.93
CA VAL A 62 -5.55 4.12 -9.40
C VAL A 62 -6.45 3.47 -8.36
N SER A 63 -6.95 4.24 -7.39
CA SER A 63 -7.78 3.70 -6.32
C SER A 63 -9.09 3.13 -6.87
N SER A 64 -9.69 3.80 -7.83
CA SER A 64 -10.92 3.35 -8.47
C SER A 64 -10.68 2.05 -9.25
N ASN A 65 -9.54 1.96 -9.94
CA ASN A 65 -9.18 0.78 -10.72
C ASN A 65 -9.06 -0.48 -9.85
N TYR A 66 -8.65 -0.32 -8.60
CA TYR A 66 -8.53 -1.45 -7.66
C TYR A 66 -9.73 -1.59 -6.72
N GLY A 67 -10.80 -0.83 -6.97
CA GLY A 67 -12.04 -0.96 -6.22
C GLY A 67 -11.93 -0.60 -4.75
N VAL A 68 -11.07 0.36 -4.41
CA VAL A 68 -10.85 0.78 -3.03
C VAL A 68 -12.08 1.49 -2.50
N ARG A 69 -12.67 0.97 -1.40
CA ARG A 69 -13.86 1.54 -0.78
C ARG A 69 -13.69 1.80 0.71
N THR A 70 -12.96 0.94 1.40
CA THR A 70 -12.73 1.03 2.83
C THR A 70 -11.29 1.47 3.06
N LEU A 71 -11.07 2.43 3.95
CA LEU A 71 -9.74 2.96 4.25
C LEU A 71 -9.35 2.68 5.69
N PRO A 72 -8.08 2.37 5.95
CA PRO A 72 -7.04 2.14 4.96
C PRO A 72 -7.28 0.84 4.21
N ALA A 73 -6.77 0.74 2.99
CA ALA A 73 -6.79 -0.50 2.22
C ALA A 73 -5.35 -0.85 1.86
N PHE A 74 -4.97 -2.10 2.10
CA PHE A 74 -3.62 -2.57 1.84
C PHE A 74 -3.62 -3.63 0.76
N PHE A 75 -2.75 -3.46 -0.23
CA PHE A 75 -2.56 -4.44 -1.29
C PHE A 75 -1.10 -4.83 -1.30
N VAL A 76 -0.83 -6.14 -1.37
CA VAL A 76 0.53 -6.64 -1.58
C VAL A 76 0.62 -7.15 -2.99
N PHE A 77 1.56 -6.62 -3.74
CA PHE A 77 1.82 -7.02 -5.13
C PHE A 77 3.12 -7.81 -5.20
N LYS A 78 3.13 -8.81 -6.07
CA LYS A 78 4.35 -9.53 -6.42
C LYS A 78 4.46 -9.53 -7.94
N ASP A 79 5.49 -8.87 -8.45
CA ASP A 79 5.73 -8.76 -9.89
C ASP A 79 4.48 -8.31 -10.66
N GLY A 80 3.77 -7.34 -10.11
CA GLY A 80 2.60 -6.73 -10.71
C GLY A 80 1.26 -7.37 -10.35
N ASP A 81 1.25 -8.54 -9.72
CA ASP A 81 0.02 -9.24 -9.38
C ASP A 81 -0.35 -9.06 -7.91
N VAL A 82 -1.63 -8.90 -7.62
CA VAL A 82 -2.12 -8.82 -6.24
C VAL A 82 -2.01 -10.22 -5.61
N VAL A 83 -1.26 -10.33 -4.53
CA VAL A 83 -1.12 -11.60 -3.81
C VAL A 83 -1.75 -11.56 -2.43
N ALA A 84 -2.06 -10.38 -1.89
CA ALA A 84 -2.78 -10.24 -0.63
C ALA A 84 -3.50 -8.90 -0.60
N GLN A 85 -4.61 -8.84 0.13
CA GLN A 85 -5.44 -7.64 0.22
C GLN A 85 -6.10 -7.58 1.58
N PHE A 86 -6.08 -6.40 2.19
CA PHE A 86 -6.68 -6.18 3.52
C PHE A 86 -7.48 -4.89 3.51
N SER A 87 -8.63 -4.89 4.19
CA SER A 87 -9.45 -3.69 4.37
C SER A 87 -9.45 -3.31 5.84
N GLY A 88 -9.25 -2.04 6.12
CA GLY A 88 -9.20 -1.53 7.48
C GLY A 88 -7.83 -1.65 8.12
N PRO A 89 -7.67 -1.15 9.36
CA PRO A 89 -6.39 -1.21 10.06
C PRO A 89 -5.91 -2.64 10.27
N GLN A 90 -4.61 -2.83 10.17
CA GLN A 90 -3.98 -4.14 10.34
C GLN A 90 -2.82 -4.00 11.31
N SER A 91 -2.47 -5.10 11.99
CA SER A 91 -1.28 -5.10 12.82
C SER A 91 -0.03 -5.14 11.93
N LYS A 92 1.08 -4.67 12.47
CA LYS A 92 2.36 -4.75 11.78
C LYS A 92 2.70 -6.18 11.38
N GLU A 93 2.43 -7.15 12.30
CA GLU A 93 2.71 -8.56 12.05
C GLU A 93 1.95 -9.12 10.84
N VAL A 94 0.68 -8.76 10.71
CA VAL A 94 -0.14 -9.21 9.58
C VAL A 94 0.45 -8.72 8.26
N LEU A 95 0.81 -7.44 8.21
CA LEU A 95 1.38 -6.85 7.00
C LEU A 95 2.78 -7.39 6.72
N ALA A 96 3.60 -7.55 7.75
CA ALA A 96 4.95 -8.11 7.60
C ALA A 96 4.89 -9.54 7.07
N ASP A 97 3.99 -10.37 7.60
CA ASP A 97 3.83 -11.74 7.14
C ASP A 97 3.37 -11.78 5.67
N ALA A 98 2.46 -10.90 5.30
CA ALA A 98 1.99 -10.83 3.91
C ALA A 98 3.14 -10.49 2.95
N ILE A 99 4.03 -9.58 3.36
CA ILE A 99 5.19 -9.22 2.56
C ILE A 99 6.16 -10.41 2.47
N ARG A 100 6.44 -11.07 3.60
CA ARG A 100 7.37 -12.22 3.63
C ARG A 100 6.87 -13.40 2.81
N ASN A 101 5.56 -13.59 2.78
CA ASN A 101 4.95 -14.73 2.08
C ASN A 101 4.64 -14.45 0.62
N ALA A 102 4.91 -13.24 0.18
CA ALA A 102 4.66 -12.85 -1.20
C ALA A 102 5.64 -13.51 -2.20
#